data_c399e6bf99e459921c87664f451d1814
#
_entry.id   c399e6bf99e459921c87664f451d1814
#
_cell.length_a   1.000
_cell.length_b   1.000
_cell.length_c   1.000
_cell.angle_alpha   90.00
_cell.angle_beta   90.00
_cell.angle_gamma   90.00
#
_symmetry.space_group_name_H-M   'P 1'
#
loop_
_entity.id
_entity.type
_entity.pdbx_description
1 polymer ?
#
loop_
_entity_poly.entity_id
_entity_poly.type
_entity_poly.pdbx_seq_one_letter_code
_entity_poly.pdbx_strand_id
1 'polypeptide(L)'
;VHLGDVTYPVTGPVIGVIGGGQLARMMAPAATNLGINLQILAEAPTVGAVAAVRTAPVGDYKDLDTLREFARGKDVITFDHEHVPTEFLRTLMAEGVNVQPQPDALQYAQDKLLMRQAVERLGLPNPRWAKVSTLDELLAFGDEIGWPVVLKTPRGGYDGKGVLVLDSPAEARERSSEWFEQLPSRTDFSALLAEEKVPFTRELSALVARRESGEVRPWPVVETIQVNSICDE
;
A
#
# COMPACT_ATOMS: atom_id res chain seq x y z
N VAL A 1 46.02 7.09 -10.70
CA VAL A 1 45.22 7.34 -11.90
C VAL A 1 44.06 8.22 -11.45
N HIS A 2 44.12 9.52 -11.80
CA HIS A 2 43.04 10.47 -11.55
C HIS A 2 42.01 10.19 -12.65
N LEU A 3 40.95 9.45 -12.32
CA LEU A 3 39.78 9.37 -13.17
C LEU A 3 39.05 10.71 -13.00
N GLY A 4 39.21 11.60 -13.98
CA GLY A 4 38.50 12.87 -14.02
C GLY A 4 37.02 12.63 -13.88
N ASP A 5 36.31 13.63 -13.33
CA ASP A 5 34.86 13.65 -13.16
C ASP A 5 34.15 13.48 -14.52
N VAL A 6 33.99 12.24 -14.95
CA VAL A 6 33.16 11.91 -16.12
C VAL A 6 31.71 11.96 -15.66
N THR A 7 31.09 13.12 -15.76
CA THR A 7 29.65 13.26 -15.64
C THR A 7 29.02 12.75 -16.93
N TYR A 8 28.52 11.55 -16.93
CA TYR A 8 27.63 11.08 -18.01
C TYR A 8 26.31 11.82 -17.87
N PRO A 9 25.84 12.50 -18.91
CA PRO A 9 24.50 13.12 -18.88
C PRO A 9 23.48 11.98 -18.68
N VAL A 10 22.66 12.11 -17.66
CA VAL A 10 21.52 11.21 -17.45
C VAL A 10 20.50 11.58 -18.50
N THR A 11 20.37 10.75 -19.54
CA THR A 11 19.53 11.03 -20.73
C THR A 11 18.12 10.47 -20.60
N GLY A 12 17.84 9.64 -19.58
CA GLY A 12 16.54 9.01 -19.36
C GLY A 12 15.65 9.81 -18.40
N PRO A 13 14.37 9.45 -18.32
CA PRO A 13 13.43 10.09 -17.39
C PRO A 13 13.88 9.94 -15.95
N VAL A 14 13.62 10.97 -15.14
CA VAL A 14 13.93 11.01 -13.71
C VAL A 14 12.68 10.61 -12.93
N ILE A 15 12.72 9.46 -12.28
CA ILE A 15 11.61 8.98 -11.44
C ILE A 15 12.03 9.07 -9.97
N GLY A 16 11.22 9.83 -9.20
CA GLY A 16 11.35 9.92 -7.75
C GLY A 16 10.42 8.90 -7.06
N VAL A 17 10.98 8.06 -6.20
CA VAL A 17 10.23 7.12 -5.37
C VAL A 17 10.20 7.62 -3.94
N ILE A 18 9.03 7.84 -3.39
CA ILE A 18 8.86 8.12 -1.96
C ILE A 18 8.86 6.79 -1.23
N GLY A 19 9.86 6.62 -0.34
CA GLY A 19 10.14 5.38 0.37
C GLY A 19 11.44 4.73 -0.09
N GLY A 20 12.18 4.14 0.86
CA GLY A 20 13.49 3.54 0.65
C GLY A 20 13.56 2.07 1.03
N GLY A 21 12.42 1.39 1.07
CA GLY A 21 12.31 0.00 1.47
C GLY A 21 12.83 -1.02 0.44
N GLN A 22 12.48 -2.27 0.66
CA GLN A 22 12.90 -3.38 -0.19
C GLN A 22 12.31 -3.26 -1.61
N LEU A 23 11.06 -2.79 -1.74
CA LEU A 23 10.44 -2.62 -3.05
C LEU A 23 11.15 -1.55 -3.88
N ALA A 24 11.48 -0.40 -3.30
CA ALA A 24 12.28 0.62 -3.97
C ALA A 24 13.67 0.08 -4.37
N ARG A 25 14.31 -0.73 -3.51
CA ARG A 25 15.56 -1.41 -3.85
C ARG A 25 15.43 -2.31 -5.08
N MET A 26 14.36 -3.08 -5.16
CA MET A 26 14.09 -3.99 -6.29
C MET A 26 13.81 -3.26 -7.60
N MET A 27 13.41 -2.01 -7.57
CA MET A 27 13.24 -1.17 -8.78
C MET A 27 14.58 -0.82 -9.44
N ALA A 28 15.69 -0.77 -8.70
CA ALA A 28 16.96 -0.27 -9.19
C ALA A 28 17.53 -1.05 -10.42
N PRO A 29 17.56 -2.40 -10.44
CA PRO A 29 18.01 -3.14 -11.61
C PRO A 29 17.12 -2.89 -12.84
N ALA A 30 15.79 -2.85 -12.67
CA ALA A 30 14.84 -2.60 -13.75
C ALA A 30 15.01 -1.18 -14.31
N ALA A 31 15.15 -0.18 -13.44
CA ALA A 31 15.41 1.21 -13.82
C ALA A 31 16.69 1.33 -14.66
N THR A 32 17.78 0.65 -14.23
CA THR A 32 19.05 0.63 -14.97
C THR A 32 18.86 0.03 -16.37
N ASN A 33 18.17 -1.10 -16.48
CA ASN A 33 17.92 -1.76 -17.78
C ASN A 33 17.06 -0.92 -18.73
N LEU A 34 16.19 -0.08 -18.19
CA LEU A 34 15.30 0.80 -18.95
C LEU A 34 15.90 2.19 -19.21
N GLY A 35 17.11 2.48 -18.73
CA GLY A 35 17.73 3.79 -18.85
C GLY A 35 17.04 4.88 -18.02
N ILE A 36 16.36 4.49 -16.94
CA ILE A 36 15.65 5.38 -16.02
C ILE A 36 16.61 5.86 -14.93
N ASN A 37 16.61 7.17 -14.66
CA ASN A 37 17.27 7.74 -13.49
C ASN A 37 16.37 7.62 -12.28
N LEU A 38 16.55 6.55 -11.50
CA LEU A 38 15.81 6.34 -10.26
C LEU A 38 16.44 7.15 -9.13
N GLN A 39 15.59 7.87 -8.38
CA GLN A 39 15.95 8.58 -7.17
C GLN A 39 14.94 8.22 -6.08
N ILE A 40 15.38 8.12 -4.83
CA ILE A 40 14.48 7.75 -3.72
C ILE A 40 14.51 8.81 -2.62
N LEU A 41 13.39 9.02 -1.97
CA LEU A 41 13.32 9.71 -0.68
C LEU A 41 13.35 8.64 0.41
N ALA A 42 14.48 8.51 1.08
CA ALA A 42 14.68 7.49 2.10
C ALA A 42 14.24 7.98 3.49
N GLU A 43 13.63 7.14 4.29
CA GLU A 43 13.23 7.48 5.68
C GLU A 43 14.44 7.53 6.63
N ALA A 44 15.49 6.79 6.29
CA ALA A 44 16.73 6.75 7.07
C ALA A 44 17.93 6.37 6.16
N PRO A 45 19.15 6.69 6.56
CA PRO A 45 20.36 6.38 5.76
C PRO A 45 20.67 4.88 5.66
N THR A 46 20.00 4.05 6.44
CA THR A 46 20.23 2.59 6.52
C THR A 46 19.17 1.75 5.85
N VAL A 47 18.15 2.37 5.21
CA VAL A 47 17.10 1.62 4.52
C VAL A 47 17.62 0.90 3.27
N GLY A 48 16.94 -0.18 2.89
CA GLY A 48 17.47 -1.14 1.91
C GLY A 48 17.81 -0.55 0.54
N ALA A 49 17.08 0.43 0.05
CA ALA A 49 17.29 1.00 -1.26
C ALA A 49 18.52 1.94 -1.35
N VAL A 50 18.96 2.53 -0.23
CA VAL A 50 20.14 3.42 -0.20
C VAL A 50 21.41 2.74 -0.73
N ALA A 51 21.52 1.42 -0.52
CA ALA A 51 22.66 0.64 -1.02
C ALA A 51 22.63 0.39 -2.55
N ALA A 52 21.47 0.59 -3.19
CA ALA A 52 21.26 0.26 -4.61
C ALA A 52 20.99 1.48 -5.49
N VAL A 53 20.59 2.62 -4.92
CA VAL A 53 20.20 3.83 -5.65
C VAL A 53 21.16 4.96 -5.29
N ARG A 54 21.80 5.54 -6.31
CA ARG A 54 22.86 6.57 -6.12
C ARG A 54 22.34 7.83 -5.44
N THR A 55 21.14 8.28 -5.80
CA THR A 55 20.52 9.50 -5.27
C THR A 55 19.42 9.12 -4.30
N ALA A 56 19.71 9.22 -3.02
CA ALA A 56 18.85 8.80 -1.94
C ALA A 56 18.88 9.80 -0.77
N PRO A 57 18.35 11.04 -0.95
CA PRO A 57 18.23 11.96 0.17
C PRO A 57 17.36 11.34 1.28
N VAL A 58 17.69 11.67 2.52
CA VAL A 58 16.89 11.27 3.69
C VAL A 58 15.91 12.39 4.02
N GLY A 59 14.65 12.03 4.24
CA GLY A 59 13.60 12.99 4.61
C GLY A 59 12.33 12.33 5.07
N ASP A 60 11.48 13.09 5.74
CA ASP A 60 10.19 12.62 6.22
C ASP A 60 9.12 12.84 5.14
N TYR A 61 8.54 11.77 4.62
CA TYR A 61 7.43 11.83 3.67
C TYR A 61 6.11 12.35 4.28
N LYS A 62 6.06 12.55 5.59
CA LYS A 62 4.95 13.22 6.30
C LYS A 62 5.15 14.73 6.44
N ASP A 63 6.20 15.26 5.86
CA ASP A 63 6.44 16.69 5.72
C ASP A 63 6.27 17.12 4.26
N LEU A 64 5.29 17.99 4.02
CA LEU A 64 4.95 18.44 2.67
C LEU A 64 6.09 19.21 1.99
N ASP A 65 6.86 20.00 2.74
CA ASP A 65 7.95 20.77 2.17
C ASP A 65 9.11 19.86 1.76
N THR A 66 9.38 18.83 2.50
CA THR A 66 10.30 17.75 2.12
C THR A 66 9.86 17.08 0.81
N LEU A 67 8.58 16.78 0.66
CA LEU A 67 8.05 16.18 -0.58
C LEU A 67 8.15 17.15 -1.77
N ARG A 68 7.88 18.45 -1.57
CA ARG A 68 8.05 19.50 -2.60
C ARG A 68 9.50 19.60 -3.07
N GLU A 69 10.44 19.63 -2.12
CA GLU A 69 11.86 19.67 -2.45
C GLU A 69 12.28 18.42 -3.22
N PHE A 70 11.87 17.26 -2.74
CA PHE A 70 12.18 16.00 -3.42
C PHE A 70 11.57 15.92 -4.82
N ALA A 71 10.38 16.45 -5.05
CA ALA A 71 9.70 16.42 -6.35
C ALA A 71 10.36 17.30 -7.42
N ARG A 72 11.19 18.28 -7.04
CA ARG A 72 11.84 19.19 -8.01
C ARG A 72 12.73 18.43 -8.99
N GLY A 73 12.52 18.73 -10.27
CA GLY A 73 13.33 18.16 -11.36
C GLY A 73 13.09 16.68 -11.62
N LYS A 74 11.97 16.14 -11.18
CA LYS A 74 11.54 14.78 -11.49
C LYS A 74 10.41 14.79 -12.50
N ASP A 75 10.47 13.88 -13.46
CA ASP A 75 9.42 13.72 -14.46
C ASP A 75 8.18 13.02 -13.88
N VAL A 76 8.39 12.13 -12.92
CA VAL A 76 7.32 11.41 -12.22
C VAL A 76 7.71 11.20 -10.76
N ILE A 77 6.73 11.35 -9.88
CA ILE A 77 6.80 10.90 -8.48
C ILE A 77 5.94 9.65 -8.33
N THR A 78 6.49 8.64 -7.69
CA THR A 78 5.81 7.41 -7.27
C THR A 78 6.19 7.08 -5.83
N PHE A 79 5.69 5.96 -5.30
CA PHE A 79 5.94 5.53 -3.93
C PHE A 79 6.05 4.00 -3.87
N ASP A 80 6.80 3.47 -2.90
CA ASP A 80 6.97 2.03 -2.69
C ASP A 80 6.07 1.46 -1.58
N HIS A 81 5.31 2.32 -0.89
CA HIS A 81 4.36 1.95 0.15
C HIS A 81 3.12 2.87 0.16
N GLU A 82 2.06 2.43 0.84
CA GLU A 82 0.77 3.13 0.91
C GLU A 82 0.68 4.25 1.96
N HIS A 83 1.74 4.53 2.73
CA HIS A 83 1.66 5.41 3.91
C HIS A 83 1.81 6.90 3.62
N VAL A 84 2.10 7.28 2.38
CA VAL A 84 2.21 8.70 2.00
C VAL A 84 0.86 9.38 2.15
N PRO A 85 0.77 10.52 2.85
CA PRO A 85 -0.50 11.24 3.01
C PRO A 85 -1.11 11.62 1.66
N THR A 86 -2.33 11.16 1.42
CA THR A 86 -3.03 11.36 0.14
C THR A 86 -3.24 12.83 -0.18
N GLU A 87 -3.51 13.65 0.85
CA GLU A 87 -3.67 15.10 0.73
C GLU A 87 -2.37 15.79 0.26
N PHE A 88 -1.21 15.29 0.66
CA PHE A 88 0.08 15.83 0.20
C PHE A 88 0.32 15.49 -1.27
N LEU A 89 -0.01 14.28 -1.69
CA LEU A 89 0.06 13.90 -3.09
C LEU A 89 -0.88 14.75 -3.96
N ARG A 90 -2.11 15.03 -3.49
CA ARG A 90 -3.03 15.94 -4.18
C ARG A 90 -2.50 17.36 -4.25
N THR A 91 -1.85 17.84 -3.20
CA THR A 91 -1.23 19.16 -3.18
C THR A 91 -0.09 19.23 -4.21
N LEU A 92 0.79 18.23 -4.26
CA LEU A 92 1.85 18.17 -5.27
C LEU A 92 1.28 18.16 -6.69
N MET A 93 0.21 17.40 -6.95
CA MET A 93 -0.46 17.40 -8.26
C MET A 93 -1.05 18.76 -8.62
N ALA A 94 -1.69 19.45 -7.67
CA ALA A 94 -2.21 20.80 -7.86
C ALA A 94 -1.08 21.82 -8.16
N GLU A 95 0.13 21.57 -7.69
CA GLU A 95 1.34 22.32 -7.96
C GLU A 95 2.04 21.90 -9.27
N GLY A 96 1.44 20.98 -10.04
CA GLY A 96 1.94 20.55 -11.36
C GLY A 96 2.89 19.35 -11.34
N VAL A 97 3.07 18.68 -10.20
CA VAL A 97 3.88 17.46 -10.10
C VAL A 97 3.11 16.28 -10.69
N ASN A 98 3.75 15.52 -11.56
CA ASN A 98 3.19 14.29 -12.11
C ASN A 98 3.34 13.15 -11.07
N VAL A 99 2.26 12.80 -10.39
CA VAL A 99 2.21 11.71 -9.39
C VAL A 99 1.52 10.50 -9.98
N GLN A 100 2.18 9.35 -10.01
CA GLN A 100 1.65 8.10 -10.55
C GLN A 100 2.00 6.89 -9.66
N PRO A 101 1.03 6.04 -9.31
CA PRO A 101 -0.40 6.18 -9.58
C PRO A 101 -1.01 7.39 -8.85
N GLN A 102 -2.16 7.86 -9.33
CA GLN A 102 -2.84 9.01 -8.71
C GLN A 102 -3.32 8.68 -7.29
N PRO A 103 -3.39 9.67 -6.39
CA PRO A 103 -3.84 9.47 -5.00
C PRO A 103 -5.21 8.82 -4.88
N ASP A 104 -6.10 9.04 -5.85
CA ASP A 104 -7.42 8.40 -5.89
C ASP A 104 -7.36 6.88 -6.13
N ALA A 105 -6.29 6.38 -6.73
CA ALA A 105 -6.03 4.95 -6.79
C ALA A 105 -5.40 4.41 -5.48
N LEU A 106 -4.50 5.19 -4.88
CA LEU A 106 -3.79 4.81 -3.66
C LEU A 106 -4.74 4.59 -2.47
N GLN A 107 -5.84 5.35 -2.37
CA GLN A 107 -6.81 5.21 -1.27
C GLN A 107 -7.35 3.78 -1.11
N TYR A 108 -7.45 3.01 -2.21
CA TYR A 108 -7.93 1.62 -2.16
C TYR A 108 -6.90 0.65 -1.56
N ALA A 109 -5.61 0.94 -1.67
CA ALA A 109 -4.57 0.21 -0.96
C ALA A 109 -4.50 0.62 0.53
N GLN A 110 -4.80 1.88 0.83
CA GLN A 110 -4.76 2.43 2.19
C GLN A 110 -5.93 1.98 3.07
N ASP A 111 -7.11 1.72 2.48
CA ASP A 111 -8.35 1.51 3.22
C ASP A 111 -9.13 0.32 2.67
N LYS A 112 -9.17 -0.76 3.47
CA LYS A 112 -9.83 -2.02 3.09
C LYS A 112 -11.34 -1.89 2.96
N LEU A 113 -11.99 -0.97 3.73
CA LEU A 113 -13.42 -0.71 3.60
C LEU A 113 -13.74 -0.04 2.26
N LEU A 114 -12.93 0.97 1.87
CA LEU A 114 -13.08 1.60 0.56
C LEU A 114 -12.84 0.60 -0.58
N MET A 115 -11.86 -0.30 -0.43
CA MET A 115 -11.60 -1.36 -1.39
C MET A 115 -12.83 -2.28 -1.53
N ARG A 116 -13.41 -2.75 -0.43
CA ARG A 116 -14.60 -3.63 -0.46
C ARG A 116 -15.80 -2.97 -1.13
N GLN A 117 -16.05 -1.72 -0.81
CA GLN A 117 -17.09 -0.91 -1.46
C GLN A 117 -16.85 -0.73 -2.96
N ALA A 118 -15.60 -0.53 -3.37
CA ALA A 118 -15.25 -0.38 -4.78
C ALA A 118 -15.47 -1.68 -5.56
N VAL A 119 -15.02 -2.83 -5.02
CA VAL A 119 -15.20 -4.15 -5.62
C VAL A 119 -16.70 -4.47 -5.78
N GLU A 120 -17.49 -4.17 -4.75
CA GLU A 120 -18.94 -4.37 -4.77
C GLU A 120 -19.64 -3.50 -5.84
N ARG A 121 -19.31 -2.20 -5.91
CA ARG A 121 -19.85 -1.29 -6.94
C ARG A 121 -19.53 -1.74 -8.37
N LEU A 122 -18.41 -2.42 -8.56
CA LEU A 122 -18.02 -2.97 -9.85
C LEU A 122 -18.68 -4.31 -10.16
N GLY A 123 -19.46 -4.88 -9.24
CA GLY A 123 -20.09 -6.18 -9.40
C GLY A 123 -19.09 -7.34 -9.48
N LEU A 124 -17.89 -7.17 -8.95
CA LEU A 124 -16.84 -8.19 -8.93
C LEU A 124 -17.03 -9.13 -7.73
N PRO A 125 -16.53 -10.39 -7.81
CA PRO A 125 -16.53 -11.29 -6.67
C PRO A 125 -15.89 -10.66 -5.43
N ASN A 126 -16.58 -10.75 -4.32
CA ASN A 126 -16.20 -10.15 -3.06
C ASN A 126 -16.62 -11.09 -1.92
N PRO A 127 -15.83 -11.32 -0.88
CA PRO A 127 -16.32 -11.96 0.32
C PRO A 127 -17.55 -11.22 0.86
N ARG A 128 -18.45 -11.90 1.56
CA ARG A 128 -19.46 -11.20 2.35
C ARG A 128 -18.73 -10.37 3.40
N TRP A 129 -19.10 -9.13 3.56
CA TRP A 129 -18.41 -8.20 4.45
C TRP A 129 -19.37 -7.21 5.09
N ALA A 130 -18.98 -6.67 6.24
CA ALA A 130 -19.67 -5.60 6.92
C ALA A 130 -18.66 -4.60 7.52
N LYS A 131 -19.08 -3.33 7.54
CA LYS A 131 -18.47 -2.32 8.38
C LYS A 131 -19.08 -2.46 9.77
N VAL A 132 -18.25 -2.70 10.79
CA VAL A 132 -18.70 -2.90 12.19
C VAL A 132 -18.02 -1.88 13.11
N SER A 133 -18.82 -1.19 13.91
CA SER A 133 -18.35 -0.17 14.85
C SER A 133 -18.52 -0.61 16.30
N THR A 134 -19.25 -1.70 16.54
CA THR A 134 -19.49 -2.28 17.87
C THR A 134 -19.31 -3.78 17.84
N LEU A 135 -19.05 -4.36 19.02
CA LEU A 135 -18.98 -5.79 19.19
C LEU A 135 -20.30 -6.49 18.83
N ASP A 136 -21.44 -5.87 19.16
CA ASP A 136 -22.77 -6.43 18.85
C ASP A 136 -22.99 -6.51 17.33
N GLU A 137 -22.56 -5.51 16.56
CA GLU A 137 -22.60 -5.55 15.08
C GLU A 137 -21.73 -6.68 14.52
N LEU A 138 -20.54 -6.93 15.10
CA LEU A 138 -19.69 -8.07 14.71
C LEU A 138 -20.36 -9.39 15.00
N LEU A 139 -20.97 -9.54 16.17
CA LEU A 139 -21.67 -10.77 16.57
C LEU A 139 -22.87 -11.04 15.66
N ALA A 140 -23.67 -10.00 15.38
CA ALA A 140 -24.81 -10.10 14.47
C ALA A 140 -24.37 -10.53 13.05
N PHE A 141 -23.29 -9.93 12.55
CA PHE A 141 -22.70 -10.33 11.26
C PHE A 141 -22.25 -11.80 11.27
N GLY A 142 -21.53 -12.25 12.30
CA GLY A 142 -21.09 -13.64 12.41
C GLY A 142 -22.25 -14.64 12.52
N ASP A 143 -23.32 -14.28 13.23
CA ASP A 143 -24.52 -15.12 13.35
C ASP A 143 -25.29 -15.20 12.02
N GLU A 144 -25.27 -14.15 11.19
CA GLU A 144 -25.88 -14.12 9.87
C GLU A 144 -25.11 -14.98 8.84
N ILE A 145 -23.76 -14.80 8.78
CA ILE A 145 -22.98 -15.42 7.71
C ILE A 145 -22.39 -16.79 8.08
N GLY A 146 -22.36 -17.11 9.38
CA GLY A 146 -21.66 -18.24 9.97
C GLY A 146 -20.21 -17.89 10.37
N TRP A 147 -19.73 -18.62 11.34
CA TRP A 147 -18.35 -18.54 11.82
C TRP A 147 -17.46 -19.53 11.04
N PRO A 148 -16.16 -19.29 10.84
CA PRO A 148 -15.37 -18.17 11.37
C PRO A 148 -15.53 -16.85 10.60
N VAL A 149 -15.30 -15.73 11.31
CA VAL A 149 -15.24 -14.36 10.76
C VAL A 149 -13.81 -13.86 10.82
N VAL A 150 -13.40 -13.08 9.82
CA VAL A 150 -12.12 -12.37 9.81
C VAL A 150 -12.36 -10.90 10.11
N LEU A 151 -11.88 -10.42 11.25
CA LEU A 151 -11.95 -9.02 11.65
C LEU A 151 -10.64 -8.31 11.32
N LYS A 152 -10.72 -7.14 10.67
CA LYS A 152 -9.55 -6.39 10.22
C LYS A 152 -9.64 -4.91 10.58
N THR A 153 -8.50 -4.31 10.91
CA THR A 153 -8.40 -2.84 10.87
C THR A 153 -8.44 -2.39 9.40
N PRO A 154 -9.25 -1.37 9.05
CA PRO A 154 -9.35 -0.94 7.65
C PRO A 154 -8.06 -0.29 7.16
N ARG A 155 -7.32 0.39 8.03
CA ARG A 155 -6.06 1.06 7.75
C ARG A 155 -4.94 0.55 8.64
N GLY A 156 -3.72 0.66 8.17
CA GLY A 156 -2.56 0.07 8.83
C GLY A 156 -2.68 -1.46 8.83
N GLY A 157 -1.79 -2.17 9.39
CA GLY A 157 -1.83 -3.63 9.42
C GLY A 157 -1.31 -4.25 8.12
N TYR A 158 -0.11 -4.78 8.22
CA TYR A 158 0.62 -5.55 7.22
C TYR A 158 1.22 -6.77 7.94
N ASP A 159 1.60 -7.78 7.20
CA ASP A 159 2.24 -8.99 7.74
C ASP A 159 1.43 -9.63 8.88
N GLY A 160 0.11 -9.72 8.70
CA GLY A 160 -0.80 -10.31 9.69
C GLY A 160 -1.18 -9.40 10.87
N LYS A 161 -0.57 -8.23 11.00
CA LYS A 161 -0.96 -7.24 12.02
C LYS A 161 -2.31 -6.62 11.67
N GLY A 162 -3.15 -6.41 12.69
CA GLY A 162 -4.49 -5.84 12.49
C GLY A 162 -5.47 -6.80 11.83
N VAL A 163 -5.28 -8.12 11.97
CA VAL A 163 -6.18 -9.19 11.50
C VAL A 163 -6.42 -10.17 12.63
N LEU A 164 -7.68 -10.49 12.89
CA LEU A 164 -8.10 -11.57 13.79
C LEU A 164 -8.99 -12.54 13.03
N VAL A 165 -8.70 -13.82 13.12
CA VAL A 165 -9.64 -14.89 12.74
C VAL A 165 -10.35 -15.29 14.02
N LEU A 166 -11.68 -15.28 13.99
CA LEU A 166 -12.56 -15.50 15.13
C LEU A 166 -13.47 -16.67 14.81
N ASP A 167 -13.28 -17.79 15.50
CA ASP A 167 -13.95 -19.04 15.18
C ASP A 167 -15.35 -19.16 15.82
N SER A 168 -15.67 -18.27 16.77
CA SER A 168 -16.94 -18.31 17.51
C SER A 168 -17.33 -16.95 18.12
N PRO A 169 -18.61 -16.77 18.52
CA PRO A 169 -19.04 -15.59 19.28
C PRO A 169 -18.28 -15.40 20.60
N ALA A 170 -17.90 -16.49 21.24
CA ALA A 170 -17.15 -16.44 22.50
C ALA A 170 -15.73 -15.87 22.27
N GLU A 171 -15.06 -16.36 21.25
CA GLU A 171 -13.73 -15.87 20.87
C GLU A 171 -13.77 -14.41 20.38
N ALA A 172 -14.83 -14.01 19.67
CA ALA A 172 -15.04 -12.63 19.28
C ALA A 172 -15.13 -11.71 20.50
N ARG A 173 -15.88 -12.08 21.55
CA ARG A 173 -15.93 -11.31 22.81
C ARG A 173 -14.59 -11.25 23.52
N GLU A 174 -13.87 -12.34 23.57
CA GLU A 174 -12.59 -12.41 24.27
C GLU A 174 -11.49 -11.61 23.58
N ARG A 175 -11.36 -11.74 22.24
CA ARG A 175 -10.18 -11.24 21.51
C ARG A 175 -10.37 -9.90 20.80
N SER A 176 -11.62 -9.47 20.56
CA SER A 176 -11.89 -8.24 19.81
C SER A 176 -12.48 -7.10 20.62
N SER A 177 -12.91 -7.29 21.87
CA SER A 177 -13.50 -6.24 22.71
C SER A 177 -12.63 -5.01 22.81
N GLU A 178 -11.33 -5.19 23.07
CA GLU A 178 -10.37 -4.08 23.18
C GLU A 178 -10.30 -3.24 21.89
N TRP A 179 -10.43 -3.87 20.71
CA TRP A 179 -10.42 -3.14 19.44
C TRP A 179 -11.59 -2.18 19.31
N PHE A 180 -12.79 -2.58 19.78
CA PHE A 180 -13.97 -1.72 19.78
C PHE A 180 -13.89 -0.64 20.85
N GLU A 181 -13.34 -0.93 22.02
CA GLU A 181 -13.12 0.04 23.08
C GLU A 181 -12.15 1.15 22.66
N GLN A 182 -11.17 0.83 21.83
CA GLN A 182 -10.19 1.79 21.31
C GLN A 182 -10.72 2.64 20.14
N LEU A 183 -11.77 2.20 19.41
CA LEU A 183 -12.29 2.90 18.24
C LEU A 183 -12.62 4.39 18.48
N PRO A 184 -13.26 4.79 19.60
CA PRO A 184 -13.59 6.20 19.83
C PRO A 184 -12.37 7.12 19.98
N SER A 185 -11.21 6.57 20.32
CA SER A 185 -9.95 7.32 20.49
C SER A 185 -9.12 7.39 19.21
N ARG A 186 -9.49 6.65 18.17
CA ARG A 186 -8.76 6.61 16.89
C ARG A 186 -9.14 7.79 16.01
N THR A 187 -8.15 8.30 15.29
CA THR A 187 -8.31 9.41 14.33
C THR A 187 -8.22 8.97 12.88
N ASP A 188 -7.77 7.74 12.63
CA ASP A 188 -7.49 7.20 11.30
C ASP A 188 -8.65 6.36 10.73
N PHE A 189 -9.49 5.77 11.60
CA PHE A 189 -10.73 5.10 11.22
C PHE A 189 -11.71 5.01 12.41
N SER A 190 -13.01 4.88 12.11
CA SER A 190 -14.10 4.84 13.11
C SER A 190 -14.87 3.51 13.12
N ALA A 191 -14.42 2.53 12.37
CA ALA A 191 -15.03 1.21 12.28
C ALA A 191 -14.00 0.18 11.82
N LEU A 192 -14.30 -1.08 12.05
CA LEU A 192 -13.53 -2.24 11.59
C LEU A 192 -14.21 -2.87 10.37
N LEU A 193 -13.47 -3.72 9.67
CA LEU A 193 -13.98 -4.55 8.58
C LEU A 193 -14.15 -5.98 9.09
N ALA A 194 -15.36 -6.50 9.05
CA ALA A 194 -15.66 -7.92 9.26
C ALA A 194 -15.90 -8.60 7.91
N GLU A 195 -15.33 -9.78 7.70
CA GLU A 195 -15.45 -10.55 6.47
C GLU A 195 -15.72 -12.02 6.76
N GLU A 196 -16.43 -12.70 5.85
CA GLU A 196 -16.44 -14.16 5.86
C GLU A 196 -15.03 -14.70 5.63
N LYS A 197 -14.68 -15.79 6.28
CA LYS A 197 -13.43 -16.51 6.00
C LYS A 197 -13.59 -17.32 4.72
N VAL A 198 -13.03 -16.84 3.62
CA VAL A 198 -13.07 -17.54 2.33
C VAL A 198 -12.22 -18.82 2.40
N PRO A 199 -12.77 -20.01 2.06
CA PRO A 199 -12.03 -21.26 2.05
C PRO A 199 -11.20 -21.37 0.75
N PHE A 200 -10.25 -20.46 0.54
CA PHE A 200 -9.40 -20.48 -0.65
C PHE A 200 -8.37 -21.62 -0.56
N THR A 201 -7.99 -22.16 -1.73
CA THR A 201 -6.99 -23.23 -1.86
C THR A 201 -5.62 -22.72 -2.23
N ARG A 202 -5.54 -21.48 -2.73
CA ARG A 202 -4.28 -20.80 -3.12
C ARG A 202 -4.50 -19.30 -3.23
N GLU A 203 -3.43 -18.56 -3.12
CA GLU A 203 -3.40 -17.12 -3.34
C GLU A 203 -2.73 -16.81 -4.69
N LEU A 204 -3.25 -15.82 -5.39
CA LEU A 204 -2.77 -15.45 -6.72
C LEU A 204 -2.47 -13.95 -6.76
N SER A 205 -1.43 -13.59 -7.50
CA SER A 205 -1.11 -12.21 -7.82
C SER A 205 -1.30 -11.94 -9.32
N ALA A 206 -2.07 -10.90 -9.64
CA ALA A 206 -2.32 -10.45 -11.00
C ALA A 206 -1.87 -9.00 -11.15
N LEU A 207 -0.62 -8.79 -11.57
CA LEU A 207 -0.06 -7.45 -11.76
C LEU A 207 -0.57 -6.86 -13.07
N VAL A 208 -0.91 -5.58 -13.04
CA VAL A 208 -1.34 -4.83 -14.22
C VAL A 208 -0.67 -3.46 -14.25
N ALA A 209 -0.34 -2.98 -15.45
CA ALA A 209 -0.01 -1.59 -15.70
C ALA A 209 -1.12 -0.94 -16.52
N ARG A 210 -1.51 0.27 -16.18
CA ARG A 210 -2.49 1.05 -16.89
C ARG A 210 -1.92 2.41 -17.26
N ARG A 211 -2.06 2.81 -18.50
CA ARG A 211 -1.72 4.16 -18.97
C ARG A 211 -2.88 5.13 -18.73
N GLU A 212 -2.57 6.42 -18.76
CA GLU A 212 -3.57 7.49 -18.72
C GLU A 212 -4.59 7.40 -19.85
N SER A 213 -4.17 6.93 -21.05
CA SER A 213 -5.05 6.63 -22.19
C SER A 213 -6.09 5.53 -21.92
N GLY A 214 -5.99 4.81 -20.80
CA GLY A 214 -6.82 3.66 -20.46
C GLY A 214 -6.30 2.32 -20.97
N GLU A 215 -5.21 2.27 -21.73
CA GLU A 215 -4.58 1.02 -22.15
C GLU A 215 -4.08 0.25 -20.91
N VAL A 216 -4.40 -1.04 -20.87
CA VAL A 216 -4.01 -1.96 -19.79
C VAL A 216 -3.11 -3.06 -20.33
N ARG A 217 -2.03 -3.36 -19.64
CA ARG A 217 -1.13 -4.49 -19.91
C ARG A 217 -1.01 -5.35 -18.65
N PRO A 218 -1.52 -6.58 -18.67
CA PRO A 218 -1.35 -7.52 -17.57
C PRO A 218 -0.02 -8.28 -17.70
N TRP A 219 0.55 -8.64 -16.57
CA TRP A 219 1.55 -9.70 -16.47
C TRP A 219 0.87 -11.06 -16.34
N PRO A 220 1.58 -12.17 -16.55
CA PRO A 220 1.05 -13.50 -16.21
C PRO A 220 0.63 -13.55 -14.73
N VAL A 221 -0.49 -14.20 -14.48
CA VAL A 221 -0.93 -14.47 -13.10
C VAL A 221 0.01 -15.50 -12.49
N VAL A 222 0.46 -15.24 -11.28
CA VAL A 222 1.35 -16.12 -10.52
C VAL A 222 0.68 -16.55 -9.23
N GLU A 223 1.03 -17.74 -8.74
CA GLU A 223 0.69 -18.17 -7.40
C GLU A 223 1.67 -17.52 -6.42
N THR A 224 1.15 -17.10 -5.26
CA THR A 224 1.95 -16.54 -4.18
C THR A 224 1.82 -17.41 -2.95
N ILE A 225 2.95 -17.69 -2.30
CA ILE A 225 3.01 -18.49 -1.08
C ILE A 225 3.27 -17.56 0.09
N GLN A 226 2.40 -17.64 1.09
CA GLN A 226 2.52 -16.83 2.31
C GLN A 226 3.10 -17.70 3.44
N VAL A 227 4.22 -17.24 4.02
CA VAL A 227 4.82 -17.83 5.21
C VAL A 227 4.76 -16.83 6.35
N ASN A 228 4.07 -17.15 7.43
CA ASN A 228 3.84 -16.26 8.57
C ASN A 228 3.28 -14.88 8.16
N SER A 229 2.33 -14.87 7.20
CA SER A 229 1.71 -13.67 6.64
C SER A 229 2.65 -12.77 5.82
N ILE A 230 3.81 -13.27 5.42
CA ILE A 230 4.75 -12.60 4.53
C ILE A 230 4.82 -13.39 3.22
N CYS A 231 4.79 -12.69 2.08
CA CYS A 231 4.96 -13.33 0.78
C CYS A 231 6.41 -13.83 0.66
N ASP A 232 6.58 -15.15 0.51
CA ASP A 232 7.89 -15.83 0.43
C ASP A 232 8.24 -16.16 -1.03
N GLU A 233 7.25 -16.65 -1.82
CA GLU A 233 7.35 -16.97 -3.25
C GLU A 233 6.20 -16.37 -4.06
#